data_735f2735394c65a1a12f0aa8f4c3b7bb
#
_entry.id   735f2735394c65a1a12f0aa8f4c3b7bb
#
_cell.length_a   1.000
_cell.length_b   1.000
_cell.length_c   1.000
_cell.angle_alpha   90.00
_cell.angle_beta   90.00
_cell.angle_gamma   90.00
#
_symmetry.space_group_name_H-M   'P 1'
#
loop_
_entity.id
_entity.type
_entity.pdbx_description
1 polymer ?
#
loop_
_entity_poly.entity_id
_entity_poly.type
_entity_poly.pdbx_seq_one_letter_code
_entity_poly.pdbx_strand_id
1 'polypeptide(L)'
;MKKLFASKLISFFSLILFIINIFIVWSIYSIHSSLERDANLISNIGFIRGSTQRILKFELLKNIDSADFSISEVDKIFAINVADGKAAEFRFDPEIYQPFKSLYGEWNAFKDVLYKNRAGQQQFLQELSLMSEYIWSGSNSLMLRKVIGSDRKTSNIKKLYYYVFFLFGSSFIFYLISKIFVQKVEHSSRHDSLTSVYNRGQFDLDIKEEIDRYERNKRAFSLLIMDIDHFKKVNDSLGHAEGDRVLKKMAGTVRRCIRKTDFFYRIGGEEFAVLSPETDRESALLLAEKIRSSVKKEFSKDKSKITISIGGSVYMGGISHYDYYNQADKALYEAKRTGRNKSVIFESMNLQRSE
;
A
#
# COMPACT_ATOMS: atom_id res chain seq x y z
N MET A 1 3.32 12.59 -17.81
CA MET A 1 3.51 11.19 -18.20
C MET A 1 4.21 10.35 -17.12
N LYS A 2 5.41 10.70 -16.62
CA LYS A 2 6.16 9.90 -15.63
C LYS A 2 5.41 9.66 -14.30
N LYS A 3 4.67 10.66 -13.76
CA LYS A 3 3.86 10.52 -12.52
C LYS A 3 2.73 9.50 -12.67
N LEU A 4 2.01 9.54 -13.78
CA LEU A 4 0.91 8.62 -14.06
C LEU A 4 1.42 7.18 -14.22
N PHE A 5 2.61 7.00 -14.78
CA PHE A 5 3.27 5.71 -14.92
C PHE A 5 3.70 5.14 -13.56
N ALA A 6 4.34 5.93 -12.70
CA ALA A 6 4.75 5.49 -11.37
C ALA A 6 3.55 5.11 -10.49
N SER A 7 2.47 5.90 -10.49
CA SER A 7 1.24 5.59 -9.76
C SER A 7 0.58 4.29 -10.26
N LYS A 8 0.50 4.08 -11.58
CA LYS A 8 -0.03 2.84 -12.17
C LYS A 8 0.83 1.63 -11.81
N LEU A 9 2.16 1.78 -11.79
CA LEU A 9 3.09 0.72 -11.42
C LEU A 9 2.92 0.32 -9.95
N ILE A 10 2.80 1.27 -9.03
CA ILE A 10 2.54 1.02 -7.61
C ILE A 10 1.20 0.32 -7.42
N SER A 11 0.14 0.77 -8.10
CA SER A 11 -1.18 0.13 -8.04
C SER A 11 -1.15 -1.30 -8.57
N PHE A 12 -0.40 -1.55 -9.64
CA PHE A 12 -0.22 -2.88 -10.21
C PHE A 12 0.49 -3.84 -9.25
N PHE A 13 1.59 -3.41 -8.62
CA PHE A 13 2.27 -4.23 -7.61
C PHE A 13 1.43 -4.46 -6.35
N SER A 14 0.65 -3.47 -5.90
CA SER A 14 -0.29 -3.63 -4.79
C SER A 14 -1.36 -4.66 -5.09
N LEU A 15 -1.88 -4.68 -6.32
CA LEU A 15 -2.87 -5.68 -6.76
C LEU A 15 -2.27 -7.10 -6.77
N ILE A 16 -1.06 -7.27 -7.28
CA ILE A 16 -0.35 -8.56 -7.27
C ILE A 16 -0.15 -9.06 -5.84
N LEU A 17 0.33 -8.20 -4.94
CA LEU A 17 0.50 -8.54 -3.51
C LEU A 17 -0.82 -8.94 -2.85
N PHE A 18 -1.92 -8.26 -3.18
CA PHE A 18 -3.25 -8.59 -2.68
C PHE A 18 -3.72 -9.98 -3.15
N ILE A 19 -3.53 -10.31 -4.42
CA ILE A 19 -3.86 -11.63 -4.98
C ILE A 19 -3.02 -12.74 -4.32
N ILE A 20 -1.72 -12.51 -4.12
CA ILE A 20 -0.83 -13.45 -3.43
C ILE A 20 -1.33 -13.70 -2.00
N ASN A 21 -1.72 -12.66 -1.27
CA ASN A 21 -2.24 -12.79 0.10
C ASN A 21 -3.54 -13.62 0.15
N ILE A 22 -4.47 -13.42 -0.79
CA ILE A 22 -5.69 -14.24 -0.89
C ILE A 22 -5.34 -15.71 -1.11
N PHE A 23 -4.42 -16.00 -2.03
CA PHE A 23 -3.98 -17.37 -2.31
C PHE A 23 -3.34 -18.03 -1.09
N ILE A 24 -2.54 -17.31 -0.32
CA ILE A 24 -1.91 -17.81 0.91
C ILE A 24 -2.96 -18.12 1.97
N VAL A 25 -3.92 -17.21 2.21
CA VAL A 25 -5.01 -17.43 3.17
C VAL A 25 -5.83 -18.66 2.78
N TRP A 26 -6.16 -18.79 1.49
CA TRP A 26 -6.86 -19.97 0.99
C TRP A 26 -6.05 -21.26 1.19
N SER A 27 -4.75 -21.25 0.96
CA SER A 27 -3.85 -22.39 1.18
C SER A 27 -3.79 -22.79 2.65
N ILE A 28 -3.69 -21.84 3.57
CA ILE A 28 -3.70 -22.09 5.02
C ILE A 28 -5.02 -22.74 5.43
N TYR A 29 -6.15 -22.20 4.96
CA TYR A 29 -7.48 -22.73 5.25
C TYR A 29 -7.62 -24.17 4.71
N SER A 30 -7.18 -24.44 3.49
CA SER A 30 -7.23 -25.76 2.86
C SER A 30 -6.41 -26.80 3.65
N ILE A 31 -5.20 -26.42 4.10
CA ILE A 31 -4.35 -27.34 4.89
C ILE A 31 -4.94 -27.55 6.28
N HIS A 32 -5.48 -26.51 6.94
CA HIS A 32 -6.12 -26.62 8.25
C HIS A 32 -7.32 -27.58 8.21
N SER A 33 -8.22 -27.41 7.24
CA SER A 33 -9.34 -28.31 7.00
C SER A 33 -8.88 -29.77 6.74
N SER A 34 -7.78 -29.96 6.02
CA SER A 34 -7.19 -31.28 5.81
C SER A 34 -6.66 -31.91 7.10
N LEU A 35 -6.08 -31.14 8.02
CA LEU A 35 -5.60 -31.62 9.32
C LEU A 35 -6.76 -32.04 10.24
N GLU A 36 -7.84 -31.30 10.26
CA GLU A 36 -9.05 -31.68 11.02
C GLU A 36 -9.62 -33.01 10.53
N ARG A 37 -9.68 -33.22 9.21
CA ARG A 37 -10.12 -34.50 8.63
C ARG A 37 -9.18 -35.65 9.02
N ASP A 38 -7.85 -35.39 8.98
CA ASP A 38 -6.86 -36.41 9.39
C ASP A 38 -7.00 -36.77 10.86
N ALA A 39 -7.23 -35.79 11.76
CA ALA A 39 -7.44 -36.04 13.19
C ALA A 39 -8.71 -36.87 13.44
N ASN A 40 -9.80 -36.58 12.77
CA ASN A 40 -11.06 -37.33 12.87
C ASN A 40 -10.85 -38.79 12.41
N LEU A 41 -10.14 -38.99 11.31
CA LEU A 41 -9.86 -40.34 10.81
C LEU A 41 -8.96 -41.14 11.78
N ILE A 42 -7.91 -40.52 12.32
CA ILE A 42 -7.03 -41.15 13.33
C ILE A 42 -7.86 -41.57 14.54
N SER A 43 -8.78 -40.70 15.02
CA SER A 43 -9.68 -41.00 16.12
C SER A 43 -10.59 -42.18 15.81
N ASN A 44 -11.20 -42.22 14.62
CA ASN A 44 -12.08 -43.30 14.17
C ASN A 44 -11.36 -44.65 14.07
N ILE A 45 -10.15 -44.66 13.49
CA ILE A 45 -9.31 -45.87 13.40
C ILE A 45 -8.92 -46.35 14.80
N GLY A 46 -8.57 -45.42 15.70
CA GLY A 46 -8.26 -45.76 17.11
C GLY A 46 -9.45 -46.37 17.84
N PHE A 47 -10.65 -45.86 17.56
CA PHE A 47 -11.91 -46.42 18.12
C PHE A 47 -12.21 -47.82 17.59
N ILE A 48 -12.07 -48.07 16.27
CA ILE A 48 -12.23 -49.39 15.65
C ILE A 48 -11.27 -50.37 16.33
N ARG A 49 -9.98 -50.00 16.44
CA ARG A 49 -8.96 -50.80 17.08
C ARG A 49 -9.30 -51.20 18.52
N GLY A 50 -9.72 -50.20 19.34
CA GLY A 50 -10.05 -50.46 20.75
C GLY A 50 -11.36 -51.19 20.93
N SER A 51 -12.33 -50.97 20.03
CA SER A 51 -13.63 -51.63 20.11
C SER A 51 -13.58 -53.11 19.74
N THR A 52 -12.78 -53.50 18.75
CA THR A 52 -12.61 -54.93 18.37
C THR A 52 -12.13 -55.74 19.54
N GLN A 53 -11.15 -55.29 20.30
CA GLN A 53 -10.64 -55.96 21.49
C GLN A 53 -11.70 -55.99 22.63
N ARG A 54 -12.47 -54.92 22.79
CA ARG A 54 -13.54 -54.86 23.80
C ARG A 54 -14.70 -55.78 23.47
N ILE A 55 -15.10 -55.91 22.22
CA ILE A 55 -16.16 -56.83 21.76
C ILE A 55 -15.77 -58.24 22.12
N LEU A 56 -14.54 -58.68 21.80
CA LEU A 56 -14.04 -60.02 22.15
C LEU A 56 -14.12 -60.23 23.67
N LYS A 57 -13.71 -59.28 24.49
CA LYS A 57 -13.80 -59.35 25.95
C LYS A 57 -15.24 -59.48 26.44
N PHE A 58 -16.18 -58.69 25.87
CA PHE A 58 -17.60 -58.75 26.23
C PHE A 58 -18.21 -60.10 25.84
N GLU A 59 -17.86 -60.67 24.70
CA GLU A 59 -18.28 -62.01 24.29
C GLU A 59 -17.83 -63.08 25.29
N LEU A 60 -16.56 -63.05 25.70
CA LEU A 60 -15.99 -63.96 26.69
C LEU A 60 -16.71 -63.85 28.06
N LEU A 61 -17.12 -62.62 28.42
CA LEU A 61 -17.88 -62.32 29.65
C LEU A 61 -19.38 -62.54 29.50
N LYS A 62 -19.89 -62.97 28.34
CA LYS A 62 -21.29 -63.15 28.01
C LYS A 62 -22.11 -61.84 28.15
N ASN A 63 -21.50 -60.71 28.02
CA ASN A 63 -22.15 -59.39 28.03
C ASN A 63 -22.50 -58.98 26.60
N ILE A 64 -23.53 -59.56 26.04
CA ILE A 64 -23.94 -59.39 24.63
C ILE A 64 -24.39 -57.98 24.34
N ASP A 65 -25.12 -57.31 25.23
CA ASP A 65 -25.63 -55.95 25.02
C ASP A 65 -24.47 -54.93 24.82
N SER A 66 -23.41 -55.05 25.63
CA SER A 66 -22.23 -54.20 25.51
C SER A 66 -21.42 -54.49 24.26
N ALA A 67 -21.35 -55.78 23.83
CA ALA A 67 -20.75 -56.14 22.56
C ALA A 67 -21.52 -55.57 21.39
N ASP A 68 -22.85 -55.70 21.35
CA ASP A 68 -23.70 -55.18 20.28
C ASP A 68 -23.66 -53.66 20.18
N PHE A 69 -23.63 -52.93 21.31
CA PHE A 69 -23.41 -51.51 21.33
C PHE A 69 -22.10 -51.14 20.66
N SER A 70 -21.00 -51.82 21.01
CA SER A 70 -19.68 -51.55 20.43
C SER A 70 -19.63 -51.90 18.93
N ILE A 71 -20.33 -52.95 18.48
CA ILE A 71 -20.49 -53.30 17.06
C ILE A 71 -21.19 -52.19 16.30
N SER A 72 -22.30 -51.72 16.84
CA SER A 72 -23.11 -50.62 16.23
C SER A 72 -22.28 -49.32 16.03
N GLU A 73 -21.46 -48.98 17.01
CA GLU A 73 -20.62 -47.79 16.91
C GLU A 73 -19.51 -47.93 15.83
N VAL A 74 -18.91 -49.12 15.72
CA VAL A 74 -17.93 -49.40 14.66
C VAL A 74 -18.62 -49.41 13.28
N ASP A 75 -19.78 -49.99 13.17
CA ASP A 75 -20.58 -50.00 11.93
C ASP A 75 -20.89 -48.57 11.46
N LYS A 76 -21.28 -47.67 12.37
CA LYS A 76 -21.50 -46.26 12.05
C LYS A 76 -20.24 -45.61 11.48
N ILE A 77 -19.07 -45.87 12.05
CA ILE A 77 -17.81 -45.32 11.55
C ILE A 77 -17.55 -45.82 10.12
N PHE A 78 -17.73 -47.07 9.82
CA PHE A 78 -17.54 -47.62 8.49
C PHE A 78 -18.60 -47.11 7.50
N ALA A 79 -19.88 -46.97 7.93
CA ALA A 79 -20.94 -46.40 7.10
C ALA A 79 -20.62 -44.98 6.65
N ILE A 80 -20.20 -44.13 7.58
CA ILE A 80 -19.85 -42.74 7.27
C ILE A 80 -18.64 -42.67 6.31
N ASN A 81 -17.63 -43.53 6.49
CA ASN A 81 -16.37 -43.43 5.78
C ASN A 81 -16.29 -44.28 4.50
N VAL A 82 -17.13 -45.32 4.34
CA VAL A 82 -17.08 -46.24 3.18
C VAL A 82 -18.36 -46.22 2.35
N ALA A 83 -19.56 -46.18 2.99
CA ALA A 83 -20.83 -46.43 2.32
C ALA A 83 -21.50 -45.15 1.75
N ASP A 84 -21.44 -44.02 2.43
CA ASP A 84 -22.28 -42.82 2.17
C ASP A 84 -21.77 -41.89 1.05
N GLY A 85 -20.93 -42.30 0.15
CA GLY A 85 -20.51 -41.39 -0.94
C GLY A 85 -19.82 -40.11 -0.48
N LYS A 86 -19.96 -39.67 0.79
CA LYS A 86 -19.16 -38.64 1.47
C LYS A 86 -17.69 -39.05 1.59
N ALA A 87 -17.41 -40.32 1.44
CA ALA A 87 -16.08 -40.88 1.16
C ALA A 87 -15.41 -40.33 -0.13
N ALA A 88 -16.07 -39.42 -0.83
CA ALA A 88 -15.46 -38.74 -2.00
C ALA A 88 -14.12 -38.08 -1.61
N GLU A 89 -13.99 -37.55 -0.38
CA GLU A 89 -12.74 -36.93 0.10
C GLU A 89 -11.62 -37.94 0.33
N PHE A 90 -11.93 -39.22 0.73
CA PHE A 90 -10.94 -40.29 0.89
C PHE A 90 -10.61 -41.03 -0.41
N ARG A 91 -11.53 -41.00 -1.42
CA ARG A 91 -11.27 -41.59 -2.74
C ARG A 91 -10.08 -40.96 -3.46
N PHE A 92 -9.71 -39.73 -3.08
CA PHE A 92 -8.56 -39.04 -3.65
C PHE A 92 -7.22 -39.34 -2.96
N ASP A 93 -7.21 -40.15 -1.85
CA ASP A 93 -6.00 -40.62 -1.20
C ASP A 93 -5.99 -42.17 -1.24
N PRO A 94 -5.52 -42.80 -2.35
CA PRO A 94 -5.53 -44.24 -2.52
C PRO A 94 -4.72 -45.00 -1.45
N GLU A 95 -3.67 -44.35 -0.91
CA GLU A 95 -2.81 -44.95 0.12
C GLU A 95 -3.54 -45.15 1.45
N ILE A 96 -4.60 -44.42 1.69
CA ILE A 96 -5.43 -44.51 2.89
C ILE A 96 -6.75 -45.24 2.60
N TYR A 97 -7.39 -44.92 1.49
CA TYR A 97 -8.71 -45.44 1.16
C TYR A 97 -8.69 -46.98 0.96
N GLN A 98 -7.74 -47.50 0.21
CA GLN A 98 -7.68 -48.94 -0.06
C GLN A 98 -7.43 -49.78 1.23
N PRO A 99 -6.46 -49.44 2.10
CA PRO A 99 -6.30 -50.12 3.39
C PRO A 99 -7.52 -49.98 4.31
N PHE A 100 -8.19 -48.80 4.33
CA PHE A 100 -9.40 -48.61 5.13
C PHE A 100 -10.58 -49.46 4.63
N LYS A 101 -10.74 -49.60 3.33
CA LYS A 101 -11.72 -50.46 2.69
C LYS A 101 -11.42 -51.96 2.97
N SER A 102 -10.16 -52.36 2.95
CA SER A 102 -9.74 -53.70 3.36
C SER A 102 -10.14 -54.01 4.81
N LEU A 103 -9.86 -53.04 5.72
CA LEU A 103 -10.24 -53.14 7.13
C LEU A 103 -11.75 -53.31 7.32
N TYR A 104 -12.56 -52.68 6.48
CA TYR A 104 -14.03 -52.87 6.47
C TYR A 104 -14.41 -54.30 6.05
N GLY A 105 -13.73 -54.85 5.06
CA GLY A 105 -13.90 -56.27 4.70
C GLY A 105 -13.58 -57.24 5.84
N GLU A 106 -12.46 -57.03 6.53
CA GLU A 106 -12.03 -57.79 7.69
C GLU A 106 -13.03 -57.64 8.85
N TRP A 107 -13.55 -56.44 9.07
CA TRP A 107 -14.58 -56.19 10.08
C TRP A 107 -15.87 -57.00 9.82
N ASN A 108 -16.35 -57.04 8.56
CA ASN A 108 -17.51 -57.83 8.22
C ASN A 108 -17.29 -59.32 8.40
N ALA A 109 -16.10 -59.83 8.00
CA ALA A 109 -15.72 -61.22 8.24
C ALA A 109 -15.67 -61.56 9.76
N PHE A 110 -15.13 -60.64 10.57
CA PHE A 110 -15.12 -60.77 12.02
C PHE A 110 -16.54 -60.90 12.60
N LYS A 111 -17.48 -60.04 12.14
CA LYS A 111 -18.92 -60.11 12.57
C LYS A 111 -19.56 -61.44 12.19
N ASP A 112 -19.28 -61.92 10.98
CA ASP A 112 -19.86 -63.19 10.51
C ASP A 112 -19.38 -64.37 11.38
N VAL A 113 -18.10 -64.42 11.75
CA VAL A 113 -17.59 -65.44 12.66
C VAL A 113 -18.14 -65.29 14.08
N LEU A 114 -18.31 -64.04 14.56
CA LEU A 114 -18.85 -63.72 15.85
C LEU A 114 -20.31 -64.25 15.99
N TYR A 115 -21.16 -63.95 14.98
CA TYR A 115 -22.55 -64.43 15.00
C TYR A 115 -22.71 -65.93 14.86
N LYS A 116 -21.80 -66.58 14.08
CA LYS A 116 -21.73 -68.08 14.06
C LYS A 116 -21.36 -68.65 15.42
N ASN A 117 -20.41 -68.04 16.12
CA ASN A 117 -20.04 -68.45 17.47
C ASN A 117 -21.23 -68.32 18.46
N ARG A 118 -22.01 -67.25 18.39
CA ARG A 118 -23.23 -67.03 19.19
C ARG A 118 -24.32 -68.10 18.91
N ALA A 119 -24.36 -68.62 17.68
CA ALA A 119 -25.30 -69.69 17.30
C ALA A 119 -24.94 -71.07 17.85
N GLY A 120 -23.97 -71.14 18.71
CA GLY A 120 -23.65 -72.38 19.42
C GLY A 120 -22.45 -73.22 18.85
N GLN A 121 -21.77 -72.71 17.87
CA GLN A 121 -20.58 -73.30 17.25
C GLN A 121 -19.30 -72.86 17.98
N GLN A 122 -19.04 -73.40 19.19
CA GLN A 122 -17.93 -72.97 20.07
C GLN A 122 -16.54 -73.13 19.52
N GLN A 123 -16.35 -73.60 18.30
CA GLN A 123 -15.03 -73.81 17.65
C GLN A 123 -14.37 -72.52 17.17
N PHE A 124 -15.04 -71.35 17.18
CA PHE A 124 -14.57 -70.11 16.54
C PHE A 124 -13.89 -69.11 17.48
N LEU A 125 -13.78 -69.33 18.77
CA LEU A 125 -13.14 -68.40 19.71
C LEU A 125 -11.69 -68.06 19.36
N GLN A 126 -10.93 -69.06 18.92
CA GLN A 126 -9.55 -68.89 18.53
C GLN A 126 -9.43 -68.12 17.23
N GLU A 127 -10.33 -68.37 16.29
CA GLU A 127 -10.44 -67.61 15.02
C GLU A 127 -10.82 -66.14 15.28
N LEU A 128 -11.79 -65.85 16.15
CA LEU A 128 -12.18 -64.51 16.55
C LEU A 128 -10.99 -63.75 17.19
N SER A 129 -10.20 -64.42 18.02
CA SER A 129 -9.02 -63.81 18.62
C SER A 129 -7.99 -63.43 17.56
N LEU A 130 -7.67 -64.32 16.63
CA LEU A 130 -6.74 -64.04 15.54
C LEU A 130 -7.23 -62.91 14.63
N MET A 131 -8.51 -62.91 14.28
CA MET A 131 -9.12 -61.83 13.48
C MET A 131 -9.09 -60.48 14.20
N SER A 132 -9.35 -60.48 15.51
CA SER A 132 -9.28 -59.24 16.30
C SER A 132 -7.86 -58.66 16.35
N GLU A 133 -6.83 -59.47 16.43
CA GLU A 133 -5.43 -59.06 16.35
C GLU A 133 -5.06 -58.57 14.97
N TYR A 134 -5.58 -59.22 13.91
CA TYR A 134 -5.37 -58.78 12.54
C TYR A 134 -5.98 -57.38 12.27
N ILE A 135 -7.25 -57.16 12.69
CA ILE A 135 -7.88 -55.87 12.62
C ILE A 135 -7.13 -54.81 13.44
N TRP A 136 -6.64 -55.20 14.64
CA TRP A 136 -5.81 -54.32 15.48
C TRP A 136 -4.52 -53.90 14.77
N SER A 137 -3.80 -54.86 14.17
CA SER A 137 -2.53 -54.63 13.45
C SER A 137 -2.75 -53.76 12.20
N GLY A 138 -3.80 -54.05 11.39
CA GLY A 138 -4.21 -53.29 10.23
C GLY A 138 -4.56 -51.84 10.60
N SER A 139 -5.40 -51.67 11.63
CA SER A 139 -5.78 -50.37 12.18
C SER A 139 -4.55 -49.59 12.67
N ASN A 140 -3.64 -50.26 13.40
CA ASN A 140 -2.43 -49.61 13.91
C ASN A 140 -1.49 -49.12 12.80
N SER A 141 -1.29 -49.95 11.77
CA SER A 141 -0.46 -49.58 10.61
C SER A 141 -1.04 -48.40 9.83
N LEU A 142 -2.37 -48.38 9.63
CA LEU A 142 -3.08 -47.31 8.95
C LEU A 142 -3.02 -46.00 9.77
N MET A 143 -3.22 -46.07 11.08
CA MET A 143 -3.10 -44.95 11.99
C MET A 143 -1.71 -44.32 11.94
N LEU A 144 -0.66 -45.16 12.01
CA LEU A 144 0.74 -44.69 12.00
C LEU A 144 1.07 -43.95 10.70
N ARG A 145 0.66 -44.52 9.54
CA ARG A 145 0.84 -43.84 8.24
C ARG A 145 0.17 -42.47 8.22
N LYS A 146 -1.05 -42.37 8.77
CA LYS A 146 -1.77 -41.11 8.79
C LYS A 146 -1.17 -40.09 9.74
N VAL A 147 -0.67 -40.51 10.91
CA VAL A 147 0.04 -39.64 11.86
C VAL A 147 1.31 -39.06 11.21
N ILE A 148 2.13 -39.87 10.56
CA ILE A 148 3.35 -39.41 9.86
C ILE A 148 3.00 -38.41 8.76
N GLY A 149 1.94 -38.66 7.98
CA GLY A 149 1.46 -37.73 6.94
C GLY A 149 0.99 -36.39 7.53
N SER A 150 0.29 -36.44 8.68
CA SER A 150 -0.19 -35.23 9.38
C SER A 150 0.97 -34.40 9.94
N ASP A 151 2.01 -35.03 10.49
CA ASP A 151 3.21 -34.31 10.97
C ASP A 151 3.94 -33.56 9.85
N ARG A 152 4.03 -34.16 8.65
CA ARG A 152 4.58 -33.48 7.47
C ARG A 152 3.76 -32.26 7.06
N LYS A 153 2.42 -32.37 7.07
CA LYS A 153 1.54 -31.24 6.78
C LYS A 153 1.72 -30.11 7.80
N THR A 154 1.79 -30.44 9.08
CA THR A 154 2.03 -29.47 10.16
C THR A 154 3.37 -28.75 9.99
N SER A 155 4.43 -29.45 9.63
CA SER A 155 5.73 -28.84 9.34
C SER A 155 5.65 -27.87 8.16
N ASN A 156 4.92 -28.22 7.11
CA ASN A 156 4.73 -27.34 5.94
C ASN A 156 3.92 -26.08 6.26
N ILE A 157 2.92 -26.17 7.16
CA ILE A 157 2.18 -25.00 7.63
C ILE A 157 3.12 -24.03 8.36
N LYS A 158 4.00 -24.52 9.25
CA LYS A 158 4.96 -23.66 9.95
C LYS A 158 5.84 -22.89 8.95
N LYS A 159 6.36 -23.57 7.91
CA LYS A 159 7.11 -22.90 6.84
C LYS A 159 6.28 -21.85 6.11
N LEU A 160 5.01 -22.13 5.82
CA LEU A 160 4.10 -21.20 5.17
C LEU A 160 3.88 -19.94 6.02
N TYR A 161 3.73 -20.04 7.34
CA TYR A 161 3.65 -18.87 8.23
C TYR A 161 4.92 -18.00 8.15
N TYR A 162 6.12 -18.59 8.09
CA TYR A 162 7.35 -17.80 7.89
C TYR A 162 7.36 -17.06 6.57
N TYR A 163 6.93 -17.68 5.47
CA TYR A 163 6.82 -16.99 4.17
C TYR A 163 5.81 -15.86 4.20
N VAL A 164 4.65 -16.03 4.83
CA VAL A 164 3.65 -14.98 5.01
C VAL A 164 4.24 -13.81 5.78
N PHE A 165 4.87 -14.06 6.92
CA PHE A 165 5.50 -13.03 7.73
C PHE A 165 6.57 -12.25 6.94
N PHE A 166 7.40 -12.94 6.19
CA PHE A 166 8.42 -12.32 5.33
C PHE A 166 7.80 -11.45 4.23
N LEU A 167 6.73 -11.91 3.58
CA LEU A 167 6.02 -11.16 2.54
C LEU A 167 5.35 -9.89 3.11
N PHE A 168 4.73 -9.98 4.28
CA PHE A 168 4.19 -8.79 4.94
C PHE A 168 5.28 -7.78 5.29
N GLY A 169 6.39 -8.23 5.86
CA GLY A 169 7.52 -7.38 6.18
C GLY A 169 8.10 -6.69 4.95
N SER A 170 8.33 -7.41 3.86
CA SER A 170 8.86 -6.86 2.61
C SER A 170 7.88 -5.88 1.94
N SER A 171 6.58 -6.16 1.98
CA SER A 171 5.53 -5.27 1.47
C SER A 171 5.47 -3.95 2.26
N PHE A 172 5.59 -4.02 3.58
CA PHE A 172 5.62 -2.83 4.43
C PHE A 172 6.87 -1.97 4.17
N ILE A 173 8.05 -2.59 4.03
CA ILE A 173 9.29 -1.89 3.68
C ILE A 173 9.15 -1.21 2.31
N PHE A 174 8.61 -1.92 1.31
CA PHE A 174 8.36 -1.35 -0.02
C PHE A 174 7.41 -0.16 0.03
N TYR A 175 6.34 -0.22 0.83
CA TYR A 175 5.43 0.90 1.04
C TYR A 175 6.15 2.13 1.62
N LEU A 176 7.00 1.95 2.64
CA LEU A 176 7.77 3.04 3.25
C LEU A 176 8.73 3.69 2.24
N ILE A 177 9.47 2.88 1.48
CA ILE A 177 10.39 3.36 0.44
C ILE A 177 9.61 4.14 -0.64
N SER A 178 8.49 3.61 -1.10
CA SER A 178 7.63 4.26 -2.10
C SER A 178 7.12 5.61 -1.62
N LYS A 179 6.69 5.71 -0.36
CA LYS A 179 6.22 6.96 0.25
C LYS A 179 7.33 8.03 0.29
N ILE A 180 8.53 7.64 0.73
CA ILE A 180 9.70 8.55 0.77
C ILE A 180 10.07 9.00 -0.66
N PHE A 181 10.08 8.08 -1.62
CA PHE A 181 10.41 8.38 -3.01
C PHE A 181 9.41 9.34 -3.65
N VAL A 182 8.10 9.12 -3.46
CA VAL A 182 7.04 10.00 -3.97
C VAL A 182 7.16 11.40 -3.38
N GLN A 183 7.37 11.53 -2.06
CA GLN A 183 7.58 12.83 -1.42
C GLN A 183 8.80 13.57 -1.97
N LYS A 184 9.92 12.87 -2.17
CA LYS A 184 11.14 13.45 -2.74
C LYS A 184 10.95 13.92 -4.19
N VAL A 185 10.25 13.14 -5.01
CA VAL A 185 9.92 13.50 -6.40
C VAL A 185 8.96 14.69 -6.45
N GLU A 186 7.96 14.76 -5.57
CA GLU A 186 7.04 15.90 -5.49
C GLU A 186 7.75 17.17 -5.05
N HIS A 187 8.59 17.11 -4.02
CA HIS A 187 9.36 18.29 -3.58
C HIS A 187 10.29 18.79 -4.69
N SER A 188 11.04 17.91 -5.35
CA SER A 188 11.91 18.25 -6.48
C SER A 188 11.14 18.74 -7.71
N SER A 189 9.86 18.38 -7.84
CA SER A 189 8.98 18.84 -8.94
C SER A 189 8.35 20.22 -8.70
N ARG A 190 8.35 20.73 -7.48
CA ARG A 190 7.69 22.00 -7.10
C ARG A 190 8.67 23.14 -6.81
N HIS A 191 9.92 22.84 -6.50
CA HIS A 191 10.90 23.84 -6.09
C HIS A 191 12.03 23.99 -7.10
N ASP A 192 12.59 25.20 -7.15
CA ASP A 192 13.82 25.49 -7.89
C ASP A 192 15.02 24.89 -7.14
N SER A 193 15.86 24.13 -7.85
CA SER A 193 16.98 23.40 -7.25
C SER A 193 18.09 24.29 -6.71
N LEU A 194 18.25 25.52 -7.24
CA LEU A 194 19.29 26.45 -6.83
C LEU A 194 18.88 27.28 -5.63
N THR A 195 17.66 27.82 -5.63
CA THR A 195 17.19 28.82 -4.65
C THR A 195 16.22 28.26 -3.61
N SER A 196 15.72 27.03 -3.82
CA SER A 196 14.74 26.35 -2.96
C SER A 196 13.41 27.09 -2.78
N VAL A 197 13.11 28.07 -3.61
CA VAL A 197 11.77 28.68 -3.72
C VAL A 197 10.92 27.85 -4.69
N TYR A 198 9.63 28.11 -4.79
CA TYR A 198 8.81 27.41 -5.77
C TYR A 198 9.28 27.67 -7.20
N ASN A 199 9.09 26.70 -8.08
CA ASN A 199 9.48 26.85 -9.49
C ASN A 199 8.32 27.34 -10.37
N ARG A 200 8.60 27.59 -11.66
CA ARG A 200 7.60 28.01 -12.66
C ARG A 200 6.39 27.09 -12.74
N GLY A 201 6.60 25.77 -12.67
CA GLY A 201 5.51 24.80 -12.73
C GLY A 201 4.54 24.91 -11.56
N GLN A 202 5.02 25.25 -10.36
CA GLN A 202 4.17 25.51 -9.20
C GLN A 202 3.46 26.86 -9.33
N PHE A 203 4.16 27.90 -9.82
CA PHE A 203 3.54 29.19 -10.10
C PHE A 203 2.32 29.08 -11.03
N ASP A 204 2.45 28.33 -12.13
CA ASP A 204 1.36 28.15 -13.11
C ASP A 204 0.13 27.40 -12.54
N LEU A 205 0.31 26.62 -11.46
CA LEU A 205 -0.78 25.99 -10.71
C LEU A 205 -1.41 26.95 -9.72
N ASP A 206 -0.60 27.61 -8.89
CA ASP A 206 -1.08 28.42 -7.77
C ASP A 206 -1.82 29.69 -8.26
N ILE A 207 -1.39 30.28 -9.39
CA ILE A 207 -2.09 31.45 -9.97
C ILE A 207 -3.52 31.11 -10.40
N LYS A 208 -3.75 29.89 -10.90
CA LYS A 208 -5.09 29.42 -11.27
C LYS A 208 -5.95 29.18 -10.00
N GLU A 209 -5.36 28.59 -8.98
CA GLU A 209 -6.04 28.37 -7.70
C GLU A 209 -6.44 29.69 -7.04
N GLU A 210 -5.61 30.75 -7.10
CA GLU A 210 -5.94 32.06 -6.56
C GLU A 210 -7.05 32.77 -7.38
N ILE A 211 -7.08 32.61 -8.70
CA ILE A 211 -8.19 33.08 -9.52
C ILE A 211 -9.50 32.38 -9.12
N ASP A 212 -9.48 31.06 -9.00
CA ASP A 212 -10.65 30.29 -8.54
C ASP A 212 -11.08 30.69 -7.12
N ARG A 213 -10.13 31.03 -6.26
CA ARG A 213 -10.39 31.53 -4.90
C ARG A 213 -11.03 32.93 -4.95
N TYR A 214 -10.53 33.81 -5.79
CA TYR A 214 -11.13 35.13 -6.00
C TYR A 214 -12.58 35.02 -6.49
N GLU A 215 -12.87 34.11 -7.44
CA GLU A 215 -14.24 33.94 -7.96
C GLU A 215 -15.24 33.57 -6.87
N ARG A 216 -14.79 32.81 -5.86
CA ARG A 216 -15.63 32.44 -4.70
C ARG A 216 -15.75 33.54 -3.65
N ASN A 217 -14.65 34.23 -3.33
CA ASN A 217 -14.55 35.07 -2.14
C ASN A 217 -14.53 36.58 -2.48
N LYS A 218 -14.27 36.93 -3.74
CA LYS A 218 -14.12 38.33 -4.26
C LYS A 218 -13.04 39.12 -3.49
N ARG A 219 -12.04 38.46 -2.91
CA ARG A 219 -10.90 39.11 -2.25
C ARG A 219 -9.76 39.28 -3.25
N ALA A 220 -9.37 40.53 -3.49
CA ALA A 220 -8.29 40.87 -4.42
C ALA A 220 -6.98 40.19 -4.00
N PHE A 221 -6.16 39.80 -4.95
CA PHE A 221 -4.81 39.30 -4.73
C PHE A 221 -3.84 39.97 -5.72
N SER A 222 -2.55 40.02 -5.35
CA SER A 222 -1.55 40.68 -6.18
C SER A 222 -0.48 39.73 -6.68
N LEU A 223 0.04 39.99 -7.86
CA LEU A 223 1.22 39.37 -8.47
C LEU A 223 2.31 40.42 -8.64
N LEU A 224 3.49 40.14 -8.07
CA LEU A 224 4.70 40.94 -8.30
C LEU A 224 5.69 40.07 -9.08
N ILE A 225 6.12 40.50 -10.25
CA ILE A 225 7.21 39.94 -11.04
C ILE A 225 8.43 40.80 -10.85
N MET A 226 9.58 40.20 -10.57
CA MET A 226 10.84 40.92 -10.34
C MET A 226 11.99 40.30 -11.11
N ASP A 227 12.92 41.15 -11.52
CA ASP A 227 14.07 40.78 -12.31
C ASP A 227 15.33 41.49 -11.77
N ILE A 228 16.46 40.78 -11.77
CA ILE A 228 17.73 41.34 -11.28
C ILE A 228 18.33 42.25 -12.34
N ASP A 229 18.44 43.52 -12.02
CA ASP A 229 18.99 44.50 -12.92
C ASP A 229 20.44 44.18 -13.31
N HIS A 230 20.70 44.10 -14.64
CA HIS A 230 21.99 43.81 -15.21
C HIS A 230 22.64 42.47 -14.80
N PHE A 231 21.88 41.44 -14.48
CA PHE A 231 22.39 40.17 -14.02
C PHE A 231 23.38 39.52 -14.99
N LYS A 232 23.16 39.67 -16.29
CA LYS A 232 24.11 39.19 -17.29
C LYS A 232 25.53 39.79 -17.06
N LYS A 233 25.65 41.08 -16.71
CA LYS A 233 26.91 41.68 -16.40
C LYS A 233 27.63 41.07 -15.19
N VAL A 234 26.83 40.64 -14.18
CA VAL A 234 27.40 39.95 -13.02
C VAL A 234 28.01 38.62 -13.46
N ASN A 235 27.27 37.83 -14.26
CA ASN A 235 27.80 36.57 -14.79
C ASN A 235 29.04 36.76 -15.67
N ASP A 236 29.00 37.74 -16.58
CA ASP A 236 30.11 38.00 -17.51
C ASP A 236 31.36 38.51 -16.80
N SER A 237 31.21 39.28 -15.71
CA SER A 237 32.36 39.92 -15.01
C SER A 237 32.89 39.08 -13.85
N LEU A 238 32.00 38.34 -13.15
CA LEU A 238 32.35 37.64 -11.90
C LEU A 238 32.16 36.10 -11.98
N GLY A 239 31.66 35.62 -13.12
CA GLY A 239 31.45 34.20 -13.37
C GLY A 239 30.09 33.67 -12.85
N HIS A 240 29.66 32.53 -13.39
CA HIS A 240 28.37 31.90 -13.07
C HIS A 240 28.23 31.50 -11.60
N ALA A 241 29.33 31.11 -10.94
CA ALA A 241 29.30 30.79 -9.51
C ALA A 241 28.89 31.98 -8.64
N GLU A 242 29.31 33.18 -9.02
CA GLU A 242 28.88 34.41 -8.34
C GLU A 242 27.45 34.75 -8.67
N GLY A 243 26.97 34.55 -9.91
CA GLY A 243 25.58 34.65 -10.27
C GLY A 243 24.67 33.74 -9.44
N ASP A 244 25.08 32.48 -9.26
CA ASP A 244 24.36 31.52 -8.41
C ASP A 244 24.29 31.97 -6.93
N ARG A 245 25.39 32.56 -6.42
CA ARG A 245 25.41 33.14 -5.06
C ARG A 245 24.46 34.31 -4.95
N VAL A 246 24.42 35.17 -5.94
CA VAL A 246 23.52 36.33 -6.00
C VAL A 246 22.07 35.89 -6.00
N LEU A 247 21.70 34.90 -6.82
CA LEU A 247 20.35 34.33 -6.88
C LEU A 247 19.89 33.75 -5.53
N LYS A 248 20.76 32.98 -4.87
CA LYS A 248 20.48 32.42 -3.52
C LYS A 248 20.30 33.51 -2.47
N LYS A 249 21.19 34.50 -2.46
CA LYS A 249 21.16 35.62 -1.49
C LYS A 249 19.94 36.51 -1.71
N MET A 250 19.59 36.81 -2.95
CA MET A 250 18.38 37.56 -3.32
C MET A 250 17.14 36.81 -2.86
N ALA A 251 17.02 35.50 -3.17
CA ALA A 251 15.89 34.68 -2.75
C ALA A 251 15.71 34.69 -1.22
N GLY A 252 16.80 34.52 -0.46
CA GLY A 252 16.78 34.62 0.99
C GLY A 252 16.32 35.98 1.51
N THR A 253 16.71 37.08 0.81
CA THR A 253 16.30 38.42 1.18
C THR A 253 14.82 38.66 0.95
N VAL A 254 14.30 38.28 -0.21
CA VAL A 254 12.86 38.38 -0.52
C VAL A 254 12.02 37.59 0.47
N ARG A 255 12.45 36.36 0.81
CA ARG A 255 11.73 35.50 1.76
C ARG A 255 11.56 36.12 3.14
N ARG A 256 12.50 36.96 3.58
CA ARG A 256 12.40 37.72 4.86
C ARG A 256 11.43 38.93 4.76
N CYS A 257 11.10 39.37 3.55
CA CYS A 257 10.22 40.50 3.34
C CYS A 257 8.74 40.14 3.25
N ILE A 258 8.43 38.93 2.81
CA ILE A 258 7.08 38.46 2.54
C ILE A 258 6.45 37.78 3.76
N ARG A 259 5.11 37.64 3.77
CA ARG A 259 4.34 36.95 4.81
C ARG A 259 4.41 35.42 4.61
N LYS A 260 4.05 34.66 5.63
CA LYS A 260 3.90 33.19 5.51
C LYS A 260 2.79 32.77 4.54
N THR A 261 1.82 33.61 4.33
CA THR A 261 0.71 33.42 3.40
C THR A 261 1.05 33.76 1.96
N ASP A 262 2.16 34.44 1.71
CA ASP A 262 2.62 34.79 0.37
C ASP A 262 3.41 33.65 -0.24
N PHE A 263 3.27 33.45 -1.52
CA PHE A 263 3.98 32.42 -2.28
C PHE A 263 5.11 33.07 -3.08
N PHE A 264 6.28 32.41 -3.11
CA PHE A 264 7.47 32.95 -3.75
C PHE A 264 8.08 31.94 -4.72
N TYR A 265 8.29 32.39 -5.96
CA TYR A 265 8.68 31.56 -7.08
C TYR A 265 9.92 32.08 -7.79
N ARG A 266 10.68 31.16 -8.42
CA ARG A 266 11.63 31.48 -9.48
C ARG A 266 11.00 31.03 -10.81
N ILE A 267 10.69 32.01 -11.67
CA ILE A 267 9.93 31.77 -12.92
C ILE A 267 10.79 31.78 -14.17
N GLY A 268 12.04 32.26 -14.05
CA GLY A 268 13.03 32.33 -15.11
C GLY A 268 14.45 32.23 -14.57
N GLY A 269 15.43 32.48 -15.40
CA GLY A 269 16.85 32.45 -15.01
C GLY A 269 17.19 33.43 -13.89
N GLU A 270 16.79 34.69 -14.04
CA GLU A 270 16.97 35.80 -13.10
C GLU A 270 15.66 36.42 -12.65
N GLU A 271 14.53 35.78 -13.03
CA GLU A 271 13.18 36.28 -12.79
C GLU A 271 12.53 35.51 -11.63
N PHE A 272 11.89 36.28 -10.75
CA PHE A 272 11.14 35.77 -9.61
C PHE A 272 9.74 36.35 -9.55
N ALA A 273 8.83 35.67 -8.87
CA ALA A 273 7.47 36.17 -8.66
C ALA A 273 7.02 35.99 -7.21
N VAL A 274 6.23 36.93 -6.71
CA VAL A 274 5.51 36.81 -5.44
C VAL A 274 4.02 36.92 -5.75
N LEU A 275 3.26 35.91 -5.29
CA LEU A 275 1.81 35.92 -5.33
C LEU A 275 1.31 36.16 -3.91
N SER A 276 0.59 37.23 -3.69
CA SER A 276 0.14 37.66 -2.35
C SER A 276 -1.39 37.65 -2.28
N PRO A 277 -2.00 36.65 -1.61
CA PRO A 277 -3.44 36.62 -1.36
C PRO A 277 -3.91 37.87 -0.57
N GLU A 278 -5.17 38.23 -0.74
CA GLU A 278 -5.84 39.29 0.01
C GLU A 278 -5.00 40.61 0.06
N THR A 279 -4.43 40.96 -1.08
CA THR A 279 -3.54 42.14 -1.19
C THR A 279 -4.05 43.07 -2.28
N ASP A 280 -4.42 44.28 -1.87
CA ASP A 280 -4.85 45.37 -2.75
C ASP A 280 -3.65 46.09 -3.39
N ARG A 281 -3.92 47.12 -4.18
CA ARG A 281 -2.92 47.87 -4.95
C ARG A 281 -1.91 48.59 -4.05
N GLU A 282 -2.38 49.25 -3.02
CA GLU A 282 -1.53 50.03 -2.11
C GLU A 282 -0.59 49.11 -1.34
N SER A 283 -1.14 48.05 -0.79
CA SER A 283 -0.39 47.00 -0.09
C SER A 283 0.61 46.30 -1.02
N ALA A 284 0.26 46.04 -2.29
CA ALA A 284 1.15 45.48 -3.29
C ALA A 284 2.34 46.41 -3.59
N LEU A 285 2.10 47.69 -3.73
CA LEU A 285 3.17 48.69 -3.94
C LEU A 285 4.10 48.77 -2.73
N LEU A 286 3.54 48.81 -1.52
CA LEU A 286 4.32 48.82 -0.28
C LEU A 286 5.18 47.58 -0.15
N LEU A 287 4.63 46.41 -0.47
CA LEU A 287 5.39 45.14 -0.47
C LEU A 287 6.51 45.15 -1.51
N ALA A 288 6.22 45.62 -2.74
CA ALA A 288 7.21 45.72 -3.80
C ALA A 288 8.37 46.63 -3.41
N GLU A 289 8.08 47.82 -2.86
CA GLU A 289 9.10 48.78 -2.41
C GLU A 289 9.91 48.25 -1.21
N LYS A 290 9.28 47.58 -0.27
CA LYS A 290 9.94 46.88 0.84
C LYS A 290 10.95 45.82 0.33
N ILE A 291 10.54 45.00 -0.64
CA ILE A 291 11.41 44.00 -1.27
C ILE A 291 12.57 44.68 -1.98
N ARG A 292 12.27 45.64 -2.87
CA ARG A 292 13.26 46.39 -3.66
C ARG A 292 14.31 47.05 -2.76
N SER A 293 13.88 47.79 -1.75
CA SER A 293 14.78 48.51 -0.84
C SER A 293 15.62 47.55 0.01
N SER A 294 15.05 46.41 0.45
CA SER A 294 15.76 45.40 1.21
C SER A 294 16.85 44.72 0.36
N VAL A 295 16.56 44.38 -0.91
CA VAL A 295 17.56 43.84 -1.83
C VAL A 295 18.67 44.87 -2.08
N LYS A 296 18.34 46.11 -2.39
CA LYS A 296 19.32 47.18 -2.57
C LYS A 296 20.22 47.35 -1.35
N LYS A 297 19.66 47.34 -0.13
CA LYS A 297 20.40 47.43 1.13
C LYS A 297 21.32 46.22 1.35
N GLU A 298 20.82 44.99 1.12
CA GLU A 298 21.55 43.78 1.30
C GLU A 298 22.78 43.66 0.40
N PHE A 299 22.69 44.19 -0.82
CA PHE A 299 23.79 44.18 -1.80
C PHE A 299 24.60 45.48 -1.87
N SER A 300 24.31 46.47 -1.01
CA SER A 300 25.01 47.78 -1.02
C SER A 300 26.52 47.65 -0.78
N LYS A 301 26.95 46.72 0.02
CA LYS A 301 28.34 46.40 0.35
C LYS A 301 28.89 45.17 -0.38
N ASP A 302 28.06 44.56 -1.24
CA ASP A 302 28.42 43.36 -1.98
C ASP A 302 29.24 43.70 -3.25
N LYS A 303 30.09 42.78 -3.69
CA LYS A 303 30.86 42.98 -4.92
C LYS A 303 29.98 43.19 -6.14
N SER A 304 28.84 42.48 -6.16
CA SER A 304 27.89 42.48 -7.29
C SER A 304 27.04 43.77 -7.36
N LYS A 305 26.78 44.46 -6.24
CA LYS A 305 26.00 45.72 -6.14
C LYS A 305 24.71 45.74 -6.95
N ILE A 306 23.97 44.63 -6.90
CA ILE A 306 22.71 44.48 -7.70
C ILE A 306 21.57 45.32 -7.17
N THR A 307 20.66 45.64 -8.05
CA THR A 307 19.29 46.12 -7.77
C THR A 307 18.30 45.22 -8.48
N ILE A 308 17.02 45.43 -8.20
CA ILE A 308 15.93 44.73 -8.88
C ILE A 308 14.89 45.71 -9.36
N SER A 309 14.29 45.42 -10.51
CA SER A 309 13.07 46.04 -10.99
C SER A 309 11.87 45.17 -10.70
N ILE A 310 10.75 45.75 -10.28
CA ILE A 310 9.52 45.04 -9.92
C ILE A 310 8.34 45.60 -10.69
N GLY A 311 7.59 44.70 -11.36
CA GLY A 311 6.29 45.03 -11.94
C GLY A 311 5.20 44.23 -11.19
N GLY A 312 4.08 44.86 -10.91
CA GLY A 312 2.97 44.22 -10.23
C GLY A 312 1.62 44.44 -10.90
N SER A 313 0.69 43.56 -10.66
CA SER A 313 -0.72 43.72 -11.01
C SER A 313 -1.61 43.20 -9.87
N VAL A 314 -2.83 43.69 -9.82
CA VAL A 314 -3.84 43.27 -8.84
C VAL A 314 -5.01 42.65 -9.59
N TYR A 315 -5.38 41.44 -9.19
CA TYR A 315 -6.51 40.74 -9.78
C TYR A 315 -7.81 41.14 -9.08
N MET A 316 -8.75 41.68 -9.88
CA MET A 316 -10.07 42.14 -9.43
C MET A 316 -11.20 41.51 -10.25
N GLY A 317 -10.90 40.41 -10.97
CA GLY A 317 -11.87 39.69 -11.80
C GLY A 317 -11.90 40.15 -13.26
N GLY A 318 -12.60 39.39 -14.09
CA GLY A 318 -12.95 39.79 -15.46
C GLY A 318 -11.84 39.66 -16.51
N ILE A 319 -10.65 39.16 -16.16
CA ILE A 319 -9.52 38.94 -17.09
C ILE A 319 -8.98 37.53 -16.98
N SER A 320 -8.37 37.05 -18.07
CA SER A 320 -7.72 35.71 -18.06
C SER A 320 -6.44 35.72 -17.22
N HIS A 321 -5.99 34.56 -16.80
CA HIS A 321 -4.70 34.41 -16.09
C HIS A 321 -3.52 34.90 -16.95
N TYR A 322 -3.61 34.75 -18.27
CA TYR A 322 -2.60 35.21 -19.20
C TYR A 322 -2.54 36.73 -19.24
N ASP A 323 -3.69 37.39 -19.34
CA ASP A 323 -3.78 38.88 -19.35
C ASP A 323 -3.32 39.47 -18.02
N TYR A 324 -3.68 38.81 -16.92
CA TYR A 324 -3.23 39.19 -15.58
C TYR A 324 -1.71 39.14 -15.43
N TYR A 325 -1.06 38.02 -15.90
CA TYR A 325 0.39 37.92 -15.94
C TYR A 325 1.01 39.03 -16.82
N ASN A 326 0.47 39.26 -18.02
CA ASN A 326 0.94 40.27 -18.95
C ASN A 326 0.84 41.70 -18.38
N GLN A 327 -0.13 41.98 -17.52
CA GLN A 327 -0.21 43.28 -16.83
C GLN A 327 1.01 43.49 -15.91
N ALA A 328 1.37 42.49 -15.10
CA ALA A 328 2.54 42.57 -14.24
C ALA A 328 3.85 42.65 -15.05
N ASP A 329 3.95 41.90 -16.15
CA ASP A 329 5.12 41.94 -17.04
C ASP A 329 5.28 43.28 -17.73
N LYS A 330 4.18 43.91 -18.23
CA LYS A 330 4.19 45.27 -18.77
C LYS A 330 4.66 46.28 -17.72
N ALA A 331 4.21 46.17 -16.48
CA ALA A 331 4.67 47.02 -15.38
C ALA A 331 6.17 46.83 -15.10
N LEU A 332 6.69 45.58 -15.13
CA LEU A 332 8.12 45.28 -15.00
C LEU A 332 8.93 45.92 -16.16
N TYR A 333 8.43 45.77 -17.38
CA TYR A 333 9.08 46.38 -18.54
C TYR A 333 9.17 47.91 -18.37
N GLU A 334 8.09 48.59 -17.89
CA GLU A 334 8.10 50.02 -17.61
C GLU A 334 9.08 50.39 -16.50
N ALA A 335 9.19 49.58 -15.42
CA ALA A 335 10.20 49.75 -14.38
C ALA A 335 11.63 49.71 -14.95
N LYS A 336 11.90 48.74 -15.85
CA LYS A 336 13.19 48.62 -16.54
C LYS A 336 13.49 49.77 -17.50
N ARG A 337 12.49 50.20 -18.29
CA ARG A 337 12.60 51.27 -19.30
C ARG A 337 12.85 52.63 -18.66
N THR A 338 12.21 52.90 -17.52
CA THR A 338 12.25 54.21 -16.83
C THR A 338 13.42 54.35 -15.85
N GLY A 339 14.46 53.49 -15.92
CA GLY A 339 15.72 53.67 -15.21
C GLY A 339 16.06 52.57 -14.18
N ARG A 340 15.29 51.48 -14.14
CA ARG A 340 15.53 50.31 -13.24
C ARG A 340 15.46 50.67 -11.75
N ASN A 341 15.74 49.71 -10.86
CA ASN A 341 15.72 49.87 -9.41
C ASN A 341 14.46 50.60 -8.91
N LYS A 342 13.29 50.19 -9.35
CA LYS A 342 11.98 50.71 -9.00
C LYS A 342 10.88 49.69 -9.08
N SER A 343 9.76 50.02 -8.46
CA SER A 343 8.54 49.20 -8.50
C SER A 343 7.44 49.98 -9.24
N VAL A 344 6.73 49.29 -10.12
CA VAL A 344 5.57 49.83 -10.86
C VAL A 344 4.40 48.85 -10.70
N ILE A 345 3.22 49.35 -10.34
CA ILE A 345 2.00 48.56 -10.33
C ILE A 345 1.16 48.95 -11.54
N PHE A 346 0.74 47.98 -12.33
CA PHE A 346 -0.06 48.18 -13.53
C PHE A 346 -1.35 48.98 -13.21
N GLU A 347 -1.57 50.04 -13.96
CA GLU A 347 -2.82 50.79 -13.96
C GLU A 347 -3.60 50.39 -15.21
N SER A 348 -4.83 49.86 -15.04
CA SER A 348 -5.77 49.82 -16.13
C SER A 348 -6.00 51.28 -16.56
N MET A 349 -5.60 51.63 -17.77
CA MET A 349 -6.08 52.91 -18.34
C MET A 349 -7.61 52.82 -18.30
N ASN A 350 -8.22 53.63 -17.43
CA ASN A 350 -9.62 53.98 -17.61
C ASN A 350 -9.73 54.59 -19.00
N LEU A 351 -10.25 53.81 -19.94
CA LEU A 351 -10.88 54.39 -21.12
C LEU A 351 -12.04 55.23 -20.58
N GLN A 352 -11.74 56.48 -20.20
CA GLN A 352 -12.78 57.50 -20.17
C GLN A 352 -13.40 57.47 -21.55
N ARG A 353 -14.57 56.86 -21.64
CA ARG A 353 -15.48 57.11 -22.74
C ARG A 353 -15.75 58.62 -22.68
N SER A 354 -15.07 59.34 -23.54
CA SER A 354 -15.57 60.69 -23.97
C SER A 354 -16.94 60.47 -24.60
N GLU A 355 -17.93 60.98 -23.95
CA GLU A 355 -19.26 61.21 -24.49
C GLU A 355 -19.23 62.03 -25.79
#